data_1c22c6053ab33894c2edcf0fc2ea2b1a
#
_entry.id   1c22c6053ab33894c2edcf0fc2ea2b1a
#
_cell.length_a   1.000
_cell.length_b   1.000
_cell.length_c   1.000
_cell.angle_alpha   90.00
_cell.angle_beta   90.00
_cell.angle_gamma   90.00
#
_symmetry.space_group_name_H-M   'P 1'
#
loop_
_entity.id
_entity.type
_entity.pdbx_description
1 polymer ?
#
loop_
_entity_poly.entity_id
_entity_poly.type
_entity_poly.pdbx_seq_one_letter_code
_entity_poly.pdbx_strand_id
1 'polypeptide(L)'
;NWGGGHTHQDLLDFSIWCHGQPLIEEVGRFGSYDNPLDPFFRSEAAHNQIVLETFPMNRREHRGRDVLWLATDAVDFFSGWHEAYPQARIHRQIVFVRPDYWVVFDTVRADEYIFQASSVLHGPKAFRVLDEGRARLEGEPSCLVVHAKAGELRRLTTQVDYSAQDFTGTDQYQMASERHRLTAMKWRDVGDQKPITFATLLVPFRGGEPPDVRLTPLAVSGDGTGQAEAYTVNWKGRTDILVFNPAGATLTVEGRSVSAPMAAAIAGDWIELPAAGR
;
A
#
# COMPACT_ATOMS: atom_id res chain seq x y z
N ASN A 1 -12.96 13.80 -2.83
CA ASN A 1 -13.13 14.65 -1.66
C ASN A 1 -13.27 16.11 -2.11
N TRP A 2 -14.29 16.85 -1.62
CA TRP A 2 -14.68 18.17 -2.14
C TRP A 2 -14.11 19.33 -1.31
N GLY A 3 -12.92 19.13 -0.70
CA GLY A 3 -12.16 20.24 -0.10
C GLY A 3 -12.85 20.96 1.05
N GLY A 4 -13.48 20.23 1.94
CA GLY A 4 -14.00 20.79 3.21
C GLY A 4 -12.94 20.91 4.28
N GLY A 5 -13.17 21.67 5.34
CA GLY A 5 -12.23 21.82 6.48
C GLY A 5 -11.93 20.53 7.26
N HIS A 6 -12.53 19.42 6.88
CA HIS A 6 -12.35 18.09 7.50
C HIS A 6 -11.56 17.11 6.65
N THR A 7 -10.87 17.57 5.60
CA THR A 7 -10.09 16.70 4.71
C THR A 7 -8.73 16.37 5.30
N HIS A 8 -8.29 15.13 5.05
CA HIS A 8 -6.96 14.63 5.34
C HIS A 8 -6.14 14.51 4.06
N GLN A 9 -4.85 14.32 4.19
CA GLN A 9 -3.93 14.01 3.08
C GLN A 9 -3.87 12.49 2.87
N ASP A 10 -5.02 11.88 2.55
CA ASP A 10 -5.32 10.45 2.58
C ASP A 10 -5.60 9.86 1.18
N LEU A 11 -5.01 10.44 0.13
CA LEU A 11 -5.25 9.99 -1.24
C LEU A 11 -4.75 8.57 -1.47
N LEU A 12 -5.66 7.71 -1.94
CA LEU A 12 -5.43 6.27 -2.17
C LEU A 12 -5.06 5.49 -0.90
N ASP A 13 -5.42 5.99 0.28
CA ASP A 13 -5.37 5.22 1.52
C ASP A 13 -6.26 3.98 1.45
N PHE A 14 -5.94 2.96 2.23
CA PHE A 14 -6.69 1.73 2.28
C PHE A 14 -6.68 1.12 3.67
N SER A 15 -7.70 0.32 3.95
CA SER A 15 -7.79 -0.52 5.14
C SER A 15 -8.05 -1.97 4.75
N ILE A 16 -7.52 -2.90 5.53
CA ILE A 16 -7.73 -4.34 5.35
C ILE A 16 -8.32 -4.93 6.61
N TRP A 17 -9.43 -5.65 6.45
CA TRP A 17 -10.07 -6.42 7.48
C TRP A 17 -10.05 -7.90 7.12
N CYS A 18 -9.75 -8.74 8.10
CA CYS A 18 -9.75 -10.18 7.92
C CYS A 18 -10.25 -10.87 9.17
N HIS A 19 -11.10 -11.90 9.00
CA HIS A 19 -11.71 -12.65 10.11
C HIS A 19 -12.40 -11.74 11.15
N GLY A 20 -13.02 -10.65 10.71
CA GLY A 20 -13.73 -9.72 11.58
C GLY A 20 -12.82 -8.79 12.40
N GLN A 21 -11.53 -8.72 12.10
CA GLN A 21 -10.56 -7.86 12.77
C GLN A 21 -9.84 -6.97 11.76
N PRO A 22 -9.48 -5.72 12.15
CA PRO A 22 -8.61 -4.89 11.32
C PRO A 22 -7.18 -5.46 11.30
N LEU A 23 -6.57 -5.48 10.12
CA LEU A 23 -5.15 -5.83 9.93
C LEU A 23 -4.33 -4.59 9.57
N ILE A 24 -4.73 -3.89 8.52
CA ILE A 24 -4.19 -2.61 8.14
C ILE A 24 -5.31 -1.61 8.36
N GLU A 25 -5.05 -0.62 9.17
CA GLU A 25 -6.09 0.29 9.66
C GLU A 25 -5.66 1.74 9.45
N GLU A 26 -6.62 2.54 9.07
CA GLU A 26 -6.48 3.98 8.94
C GLU A 26 -6.57 4.61 10.33
N VAL A 27 -5.71 5.59 10.63
CA VAL A 27 -5.62 6.20 11.98
C VAL A 27 -6.87 7.00 12.36
N GLY A 28 -7.71 7.35 11.39
CA GLY A 28 -8.92 8.10 11.61
C GLY A 28 -8.67 9.58 11.88
N ARG A 29 -9.61 10.21 12.56
CA ARG A 29 -9.60 11.62 12.88
C ARG A 29 -9.37 11.83 14.37
N PHE A 30 -8.56 12.81 14.71
CA PHE A 30 -8.54 13.36 16.05
C PHE A 30 -9.74 14.28 16.30
N GLY A 31 -10.37 14.16 17.45
CA GLY A 31 -11.68 14.77 17.70
C GLY A 31 -11.73 16.29 17.82
N SER A 32 -10.61 16.98 18.04
CA SER A 32 -10.58 18.44 18.22
C SER A 32 -9.46 19.08 17.40
N TYR A 33 -9.78 20.13 16.67
CA TYR A 33 -8.80 20.94 15.91
C TYR A 33 -7.80 21.68 16.81
N ASP A 34 -8.11 21.85 18.06
CA ASP A 34 -7.25 22.54 19.04
C ASP A 34 -6.21 21.58 19.65
N ASN A 35 -6.28 20.29 19.30
CA ASN A 35 -5.32 19.33 19.79
C ASN A 35 -4.00 19.41 19.03
N PRO A 36 -2.85 19.44 19.71
CA PRO A 36 -1.52 19.49 19.07
C PRO A 36 -1.25 18.33 18.09
N LEU A 37 -1.94 17.20 18.23
CA LEU A 37 -1.80 16.04 17.35
C LEU A 37 -2.68 16.09 16.09
N ASP A 38 -3.69 16.98 16.02
CA ASP A 38 -4.56 17.10 14.84
C ASP A 38 -3.78 17.28 13.52
N PRO A 39 -2.72 18.12 13.45
CA PRO A 39 -1.93 18.25 12.24
C PRO A 39 -1.30 16.94 11.77
N PHE A 40 -0.87 16.08 12.70
CA PHE A 40 -0.31 14.77 12.37
C PHE A 40 -1.39 13.84 11.80
N PHE A 41 -2.55 13.72 12.45
CA PHE A 41 -3.65 12.86 11.99
C PHE A 41 -4.19 13.24 10.61
N ARG A 42 -3.99 14.49 10.21
CA ARG A 42 -4.39 15.01 8.89
C ARG A 42 -3.27 14.94 7.85
N SER A 43 -2.07 14.58 8.27
CA SER A 43 -0.93 14.49 7.37
C SER A 43 -0.86 13.15 6.64
N GLU A 44 -0.13 13.12 5.54
CA GLU A 44 0.14 11.92 4.76
C GLU A 44 0.79 10.80 5.58
N ALA A 45 1.56 11.15 6.60
CA ALA A 45 2.28 10.17 7.43
C ALA A 45 1.35 9.35 8.34
N ALA A 46 0.11 9.81 8.55
CA ALA A 46 -0.89 9.12 9.36
C ALA A 46 -1.74 8.12 8.57
N HIS A 47 -1.50 7.95 7.27
CA HIS A 47 -2.30 7.12 6.38
C HIS A 47 -1.47 6.02 5.71
N ASN A 48 -2.15 4.97 5.22
CA ASN A 48 -1.52 3.82 4.55
C ASN A 48 -1.21 4.16 3.09
N GLN A 49 -0.18 4.95 2.87
CA GLN A 49 0.13 5.49 1.55
C GLN A 49 1.63 5.72 1.35
N ILE A 50 1.98 6.23 0.18
CA ILE A 50 3.33 6.70 -0.12
C ILE A 50 3.49 8.13 0.41
N VAL A 51 4.57 8.34 1.15
CA VAL A 51 4.99 9.65 1.64
C VAL A 51 6.28 10.05 0.94
N LEU A 52 6.29 11.20 0.28
CA LEU A 52 7.51 11.78 -0.28
C LEU A 52 8.16 12.69 0.76
N GLU A 53 9.23 12.19 1.39
CA GLU A 53 9.89 12.94 2.47
C GLU A 53 10.66 14.17 1.96
N THR A 54 10.91 14.25 0.65
CA THR A 54 11.61 15.37 -0.01
C THR A 54 10.68 16.50 -0.39
N PHE A 55 9.42 16.23 -0.67
CA PHE A 55 8.47 17.20 -1.21
C PHE A 55 7.22 17.32 -0.34
N PRO A 56 6.72 18.54 -0.10
CA PRO A 56 5.46 18.70 0.61
C PRO A 56 4.28 18.33 -0.28
N MET A 57 3.32 17.65 0.29
CA MET A 57 2.03 17.37 -0.35
C MET A 57 1.19 18.64 -0.46
N ASN A 58 0.57 18.86 -1.60
CA ASN A 58 -0.39 19.95 -1.80
C ASN A 58 -1.72 19.61 -1.12
N ARG A 59 -1.99 20.26 -0.01
CA ARG A 59 -3.22 20.05 0.78
C ARG A 59 -4.53 20.40 0.05
N ARG A 60 -4.44 21.05 -1.11
CA ARG A 60 -5.61 21.42 -1.91
C ARG A 60 -5.91 20.39 -3.02
N GLU A 61 -4.99 19.49 -3.33
CA GLU A 61 -5.26 18.39 -4.26
C GLU A 61 -5.90 17.23 -3.50
N HIS A 62 -7.13 16.89 -3.88
CA HIS A 62 -7.93 15.88 -3.21
C HIS A 62 -8.53 14.88 -4.21
N ARG A 63 -7.94 14.73 -5.38
CA ARG A 63 -8.50 13.89 -6.44
C ARG A 63 -7.61 12.69 -6.74
N GLY A 64 -8.15 11.50 -6.52
CA GLY A 64 -7.71 10.32 -7.24
C GLY A 64 -8.15 10.39 -8.69
N ARG A 65 -7.31 9.98 -9.61
CA ARG A 65 -7.55 10.00 -11.06
C ARG A 65 -7.52 8.60 -11.61
N ASP A 66 -8.25 8.39 -12.72
CA ASP A 66 -8.34 7.12 -13.46
C ASP A 66 -8.57 5.92 -12.53
N VAL A 67 -9.51 6.08 -11.59
CA VAL A 67 -9.84 5.04 -10.64
C VAL A 67 -10.57 3.91 -11.35
N LEU A 68 -9.97 2.72 -11.35
CA LEU A 68 -10.50 1.50 -11.90
C LEU A 68 -10.74 0.49 -10.80
N TRP A 69 -11.80 -0.27 -10.92
CA TRP A 69 -12.14 -1.35 -10.01
C TRP A 69 -12.73 -2.54 -10.78
N LEU A 70 -12.26 -3.73 -10.46
CA LEU A 70 -12.86 -4.99 -10.90
C LEU A 70 -12.92 -5.93 -9.71
N ALA A 71 -14.09 -6.50 -9.46
CA ALA A 71 -14.29 -7.55 -8.46
C ALA A 71 -14.77 -8.82 -9.14
N THR A 72 -14.12 -9.94 -8.84
CA THR A 72 -14.48 -11.28 -9.32
C THR A 72 -14.53 -12.26 -8.16
N ASP A 73 -14.90 -13.51 -8.40
CA ASP A 73 -14.88 -14.55 -7.36
C ASP A 73 -13.45 -14.90 -6.90
N ALA A 74 -12.46 -14.79 -7.78
CA ALA A 74 -11.08 -15.18 -7.53
C ALA A 74 -10.17 -14.01 -7.15
N VAL A 75 -10.40 -12.82 -7.73
CA VAL A 75 -9.51 -11.68 -7.57
C VAL A 75 -10.26 -10.35 -7.68
N ASP A 76 -9.87 -9.38 -6.86
CA ASP A 76 -10.26 -7.99 -7.02
C ASP A 76 -9.05 -7.16 -7.42
N PHE A 77 -9.27 -6.22 -8.32
CA PHE A 77 -8.27 -5.23 -8.72
C PHE A 77 -8.75 -3.83 -8.35
N PHE A 78 -7.81 -3.01 -7.91
CA PHE A 78 -7.95 -1.56 -7.78
C PHE A 78 -6.77 -0.88 -8.45
N SER A 79 -7.01 0.22 -9.16
CA SER A 79 -5.97 1.08 -9.72
C SER A 79 -6.40 2.53 -9.63
N GLY A 80 -5.49 3.42 -9.27
CA GLY A 80 -5.71 4.87 -9.26
C GLY A 80 -4.40 5.62 -9.06
N TRP A 81 -4.38 6.89 -9.45
CA TRP A 81 -3.19 7.72 -9.29
C TRP A 81 -3.55 9.15 -8.85
N HIS A 82 -2.57 9.88 -8.35
CA HIS A 82 -2.69 11.30 -7.99
C HIS A 82 -1.39 12.07 -8.22
N GLU A 83 -1.52 13.41 -8.24
CA GLU A 83 -0.43 14.40 -8.34
C GLU A 83 -0.50 15.40 -7.19
N ALA A 84 -0.82 14.92 -5.98
CA ALA A 84 -0.87 15.79 -4.81
C ALA A 84 0.51 16.30 -4.39
N TYR A 85 1.57 15.65 -4.84
CA TYR A 85 2.92 16.19 -4.83
C TYR A 85 3.17 16.87 -6.20
N PRO A 86 3.36 18.20 -6.28
CA PRO A 86 3.48 18.88 -7.56
C PRO A 86 4.64 18.40 -8.44
N GLN A 87 5.66 17.80 -7.82
CA GLN A 87 6.85 17.28 -8.49
C GLN A 87 6.75 15.79 -8.85
N ALA A 88 5.70 15.11 -8.42
CA ALA A 88 5.63 13.66 -8.56
C ALA A 88 4.21 13.15 -8.79
N ARG A 89 4.15 12.05 -9.53
CA ARG A 89 2.94 11.23 -9.66
C ARG A 89 3.09 9.97 -8.83
N ILE A 90 2.05 9.64 -8.07
CA ILE A 90 1.93 8.39 -7.34
C ILE A 90 0.80 7.58 -7.94
N HIS A 91 1.08 6.35 -8.34
CA HIS A 91 0.10 5.39 -8.85
C HIS A 91 0.06 4.19 -7.93
N ARG A 92 -1.12 3.87 -7.43
CA ARG A 92 -1.37 2.69 -6.59
C ARG A 92 -2.23 1.69 -7.33
N GLN A 93 -1.80 0.44 -7.27
CA GLN A 93 -2.52 -0.71 -7.76
C GLN A 93 -2.62 -1.75 -6.63
N ILE A 94 -3.79 -2.32 -6.43
CA ILE A 94 -4.01 -3.34 -5.39
C ILE A 94 -4.66 -4.55 -6.03
N VAL A 95 -4.13 -5.73 -5.73
CA VAL A 95 -4.72 -7.01 -6.04
C VAL A 95 -5.11 -7.70 -4.74
N PHE A 96 -6.35 -8.13 -4.63
CA PHE A 96 -6.77 -9.07 -3.59
C PHE A 96 -7.02 -10.45 -4.22
N VAL A 97 -6.16 -11.40 -3.93
CA VAL A 97 -6.35 -12.81 -4.31
C VAL A 97 -7.18 -13.49 -3.23
N ARG A 98 -8.42 -13.74 -3.58
CA ARG A 98 -9.42 -14.24 -2.63
C ARG A 98 -9.25 -15.72 -2.29
N PRO A 99 -9.39 -16.08 -1.00
CA PRO A 99 -9.49 -15.26 0.20
C PRO A 99 -8.12 -15.05 0.88
N ASP A 100 -7.02 -15.24 0.17
CA ASP A 100 -5.73 -15.59 0.71
C ASP A 100 -4.83 -14.39 1.06
N TYR A 101 -4.65 -13.42 0.14
CA TYR A 101 -3.68 -12.35 0.36
C TYR A 101 -3.93 -11.12 -0.53
N TRP A 102 -3.30 -10.00 -0.16
CA TRP A 102 -3.26 -8.77 -0.96
C TRP A 102 -1.84 -8.47 -1.42
N VAL A 103 -1.72 -7.85 -2.60
CA VAL A 103 -0.49 -7.18 -3.03
C VAL A 103 -0.81 -5.73 -3.35
N VAL A 104 -0.11 -4.82 -2.69
CA VAL A 104 -0.12 -3.38 -2.97
C VAL A 104 1.12 -3.05 -3.77
N PHE A 105 0.93 -2.48 -4.94
CA PHE A 105 1.99 -2.03 -5.82
C PHE A 105 1.88 -0.53 -6.03
N ASP A 106 2.89 0.19 -5.58
CA ASP A 106 2.99 1.64 -5.73
C ASP A 106 4.14 2.00 -6.66
N THR A 107 3.86 2.89 -7.61
CA THR A 107 4.87 3.52 -8.45
C THR A 107 4.95 5.00 -8.12
N VAL A 108 6.16 5.48 -7.85
CA VAL A 108 6.46 6.90 -7.65
C VAL A 108 7.31 7.39 -8.80
N ARG A 109 6.85 8.44 -9.46
CA ARG A 109 7.53 9.05 -10.60
C ARG A 109 7.79 10.52 -10.34
N ALA A 110 9.07 10.90 -10.32
CA ALA A 110 9.55 12.28 -10.21
C ALA A 110 10.83 12.43 -11.06
N ASP A 111 10.68 12.33 -12.36
CA ASP A 111 11.77 12.09 -13.34
C ASP A 111 12.88 13.15 -13.35
N GLU A 112 12.61 14.35 -12.86
CA GLU A 112 13.57 15.47 -12.86
C GLU A 112 14.27 15.66 -11.50
N TYR A 113 13.97 14.82 -10.51
CA TYR A 113 14.38 15.04 -9.13
C TYR A 113 15.01 13.80 -8.49
N ILE A 114 15.94 14.05 -7.58
CA ILE A 114 16.33 13.06 -6.58
C ILE A 114 15.35 13.19 -5.42
N PHE A 115 14.71 12.10 -5.01
CA PHE A 115 13.69 12.14 -3.97
C PHE A 115 13.76 10.92 -3.06
N GLN A 116 13.22 11.08 -1.87
CA GLN A 116 13.05 10.01 -0.91
C GLN A 116 11.56 9.75 -0.70
N ALA A 117 11.17 8.49 -0.85
CA ALA A 117 9.80 8.02 -0.65
C ALA A 117 9.74 6.93 0.40
N SER A 118 8.63 6.85 1.12
CA SER A 118 8.33 5.78 2.05
C SER A 118 6.96 5.20 1.77
N SER A 119 6.85 3.87 1.74
CA SER A 119 5.58 3.18 1.86
C SER A 119 5.26 3.01 3.34
N VAL A 120 4.12 3.55 3.79
CA VAL A 120 3.71 3.56 5.19
C VAL A 120 2.51 2.66 5.38
N LEU A 121 2.57 1.80 6.39
CA LEU A 121 1.47 0.95 6.83
C LEU A 121 1.24 1.12 8.33
N HIS A 122 -0.03 1.21 8.72
CA HIS A 122 -0.47 1.25 10.10
C HIS A 122 -1.22 -0.03 10.47
N GLY A 123 -1.01 -0.50 11.68
CA GLY A 123 -1.71 -1.66 12.20
C GLY A 123 -2.11 -1.49 13.66
N PRO A 124 -3.16 -2.18 14.13
CA PRO A 124 -3.68 -2.07 15.50
C PRO A 124 -2.77 -2.67 16.56
N LYS A 125 -1.67 -3.30 16.14
CA LYS A 125 -0.68 -3.97 16.99
C LYS A 125 0.73 -3.66 16.51
N ALA A 126 1.73 -4.08 17.27
CA ALA A 126 3.13 -3.88 16.94
C ALA A 126 3.54 -4.66 15.67
N PHE A 127 4.41 -4.06 14.87
CA PHE A 127 5.11 -4.73 13.79
C PHE A 127 6.44 -5.27 14.31
N ARG A 128 6.60 -6.59 14.28
CA ARG A 128 7.86 -7.25 14.56
C ARG A 128 8.62 -7.49 13.25
N VAL A 129 9.76 -6.91 13.14
CA VAL A 129 10.66 -7.11 12.01
C VAL A 129 11.24 -8.53 12.06
N LEU A 130 11.12 -9.28 10.96
CA LEU A 130 11.66 -10.63 10.79
C LEU A 130 13.02 -10.59 10.09
N ASP A 131 13.13 -9.83 9.01
CA ASP A 131 14.37 -9.57 8.26
C ASP A 131 14.23 -8.27 7.43
N GLU A 132 15.15 -8.03 6.49
CA GLU A 132 15.17 -6.79 5.68
C GLU A 132 13.93 -6.55 4.84
N GLY A 133 13.27 -7.60 4.38
CA GLY A 133 12.08 -7.51 3.51
C GLY A 133 10.79 -7.96 4.19
N ARG A 134 10.85 -8.47 5.43
CA ARG A 134 9.67 -9.05 6.06
C ARG A 134 9.43 -8.53 7.46
N ALA A 135 8.16 -8.31 7.76
CA ALA A 135 7.69 -8.01 9.10
C ALA A 135 6.39 -8.78 9.40
N ARG A 136 6.11 -8.95 10.67
CA ARG A 136 4.86 -9.50 11.18
C ARG A 136 4.12 -8.43 11.94
N LEU A 137 2.89 -8.15 11.54
CA LEU A 137 1.93 -7.48 12.41
C LEU A 137 1.41 -8.50 13.43
N GLU A 138 1.66 -8.22 14.70
CA GLU A 138 1.23 -9.11 15.78
C GLU A 138 -0.29 -9.07 15.95
N GLY A 139 -0.86 -10.12 16.52
CA GLY A 139 -2.31 -10.21 16.77
C GLY A 139 -2.87 -11.57 16.43
N GLU A 140 -4.21 -11.68 16.46
CA GLU A 140 -4.95 -12.86 16.05
C GLU A 140 -6.21 -12.41 15.29
N PRO A 141 -6.21 -12.48 13.96
CA PRO A 141 -5.14 -12.95 13.08
C PRO A 141 -3.92 -12.03 13.07
N SER A 142 -2.77 -12.61 12.79
CA SER A 142 -1.53 -11.89 12.44
C SER A 142 -1.49 -11.57 10.94
N CYS A 143 -0.62 -10.65 10.52
CA CYS A 143 -0.35 -10.39 9.12
C CYS A 143 1.15 -10.46 8.84
N LEU A 144 1.56 -11.33 7.92
CA LEU A 144 2.89 -11.28 7.34
C LEU A 144 2.92 -10.20 6.26
N VAL A 145 3.87 -9.29 6.38
CA VAL A 145 4.14 -8.23 5.43
C VAL A 145 5.46 -8.55 4.74
N VAL A 146 5.45 -8.69 3.42
CA VAL A 146 6.64 -8.97 2.60
C VAL A 146 6.83 -7.88 1.58
N HIS A 147 8.02 -7.31 1.53
CA HIS A 147 8.40 -6.36 0.50
C HIS A 147 9.34 -7.00 -0.52
N ALA A 148 9.06 -6.84 -1.83
CA ALA A 148 9.76 -7.54 -2.89
C ALA A 148 11.21 -7.07 -3.11
N LYS A 149 11.52 -5.82 -2.83
CA LYS A 149 12.88 -5.25 -2.96
C LYS A 149 13.55 -5.21 -1.60
N ALA A 150 14.10 -6.34 -1.16
CA ALA A 150 14.98 -6.40 0.00
C ALA A 150 16.35 -5.86 -0.36
N GLY A 151 17.01 -5.13 0.52
CA GLY A 151 18.45 -4.81 0.41
C GLY A 151 18.80 -3.33 0.34
N GLU A 152 17.96 -2.45 -0.16
CA GLU A 152 18.19 -0.99 -0.15
C GLU A 152 17.24 -0.23 0.78
N LEU A 153 16.32 -0.92 1.40
CA LEU A 153 15.26 -0.34 2.21
C LEU A 153 15.74 -0.06 3.63
N ARG A 154 15.90 1.21 3.92
CA ARG A 154 16.10 1.65 5.30
C ARG A 154 14.79 1.55 6.06
N ARG A 155 14.73 0.63 7.01
CA ARG A 155 13.64 0.55 7.96
C ARG A 155 13.64 1.76 8.87
N LEU A 156 12.49 2.37 9.00
CA LEU A 156 12.15 3.13 10.17
C LEU A 156 10.86 2.51 10.73
N THR A 157 10.99 1.71 11.77
CA THR A 157 9.89 1.47 12.67
C THR A 157 9.75 2.72 13.52
N THR A 158 8.83 3.57 13.18
CA THR A 158 8.35 4.59 14.10
C THR A 158 7.17 3.97 14.83
N GLN A 159 7.38 3.51 16.04
CA GLN A 159 6.29 3.26 16.95
C GLN A 159 5.79 4.63 17.41
N VAL A 160 4.70 5.09 16.83
CA VAL A 160 3.97 6.21 17.40
C VAL A 160 2.90 5.58 18.27
N ASP A 161 3.16 5.56 19.58
CA ASP A 161 2.15 5.17 20.56
C ASP A 161 1.21 6.37 20.75
N TYR A 162 0.07 6.32 20.08
CA TYR A 162 -1.02 7.26 20.29
C TYR A 162 -1.76 6.88 21.57
N SER A 163 -1.05 6.97 22.72
CA SER A 163 -1.62 6.55 23.98
C SER A 163 -2.80 7.44 24.38
N ALA A 164 -3.76 6.83 25.07
CA ALA A 164 -4.97 7.48 25.58
C ALA A 164 -4.72 8.71 26.46
N GLN A 165 -3.49 8.92 26.92
CA GLN A 165 -3.13 10.04 27.80
C GLN A 165 -3.15 11.40 27.09
N ASP A 166 -3.03 11.41 25.76
CA ASP A 166 -3.03 12.63 24.96
C ASP A 166 -4.45 13.10 24.59
N PHE A 167 -5.46 12.35 24.99
CA PHE A 167 -6.86 12.54 24.61
C PHE A 167 -7.70 12.89 25.82
N THR A 168 -7.45 14.03 26.41
CA THR A 168 -8.25 14.52 27.55
C THR A 168 -9.50 15.20 27.02
N GLY A 169 -10.68 14.62 27.27
CA GLY A 169 -11.78 15.51 27.22
C GLY A 169 -13.20 15.05 26.98
N THR A 170 -13.55 13.99 26.35
CA THR A 170 -14.94 13.46 26.32
C THR A 170 -14.94 11.96 26.09
N ASP A 171 -16.01 11.28 26.49
CA ASP A 171 -16.16 9.82 26.31
C ASP A 171 -16.01 9.38 24.84
N GLN A 172 -16.38 10.22 23.89
CA GLN A 172 -16.17 9.96 22.46
C GLN A 172 -14.68 9.93 22.08
N TYR A 173 -13.87 10.75 22.73
CA TYR A 173 -12.43 10.80 22.49
C TYR A 173 -11.69 9.65 23.18
N GLN A 174 -12.14 9.21 24.32
CA GLN A 174 -11.61 8.02 24.97
C GLN A 174 -11.87 6.76 24.14
N MET A 175 -13.05 6.62 23.56
CA MET A 175 -13.34 5.52 22.63
C MET A 175 -12.50 5.59 21.37
N ALA A 176 -12.24 6.76 20.82
CA ALA A 176 -11.31 6.94 19.71
C ALA A 176 -9.88 6.56 20.11
N SER A 177 -9.43 6.92 21.30
CA SER A 177 -8.08 6.63 21.80
C SER A 177 -7.82 5.15 22.01
N GLU A 178 -8.81 4.39 22.49
CA GLU A 178 -8.69 2.93 22.64
C GLU A 178 -8.58 2.21 21.28
N ARG A 179 -9.17 2.79 20.23
CA ARG A 179 -9.07 2.29 18.85
C ARG A 179 -7.77 2.67 18.16
N HIS A 180 -7.09 3.73 18.60
CA HIS A 180 -6.00 4.35 17.84
C HIS A 180 -4.60 4.04 18.40
N ARG A 181 -4.42 2.94 19.08
CA ARG A 181 -3.08 2.38 19.30
C ARG A 181 -2.56 1.76 18.03
N LEU A 182 -2.19 2.60 17.08
CA LEU A 182 -1.64 2.15 15.82
C LEU A 182 -0.12 2.22 15.87
N THR A 183 0.50 1.21 15.33
CA THR A 183 1.93 1.18 15.06
C THR A 183 2.13 1.40 13.57
N ALA A 184 3.01 2.32 13.21
CA ALA A 184 3.40 2.53 11.82
C ALA A 184 4.67 1.75 11.48
N MET A 185 4.72 1.19 10.27
CA MET A 185 5.91 0.63 9.66
C MET A 185 6.15 1.31 8.32
N LYS A 186 7.42 1.61 8.05
CA LYS A 186 7.84 2.28 6.82
C LYS A 186 8.92 1.49 6.11
N TRP A 187 8.77 1.35 4.79
CA TRP A 187 9.87 1.04 3.87
C TRP A 187 10.23 2.30 3.10
N ARG A 188 11.52 2.57 3.02
CA ARG A 188 12.03 3.78 2.38
C ARG A 188 12.94 3.43 1.22
N ASP A 189 12.83 4.17 0.12
CA ASP A 189 13.70 4.07 -1.03
C ASP A 189 14.06 5.48 -1.56
N VAL A 190 15.09 5.56 -2.39
CA VAL A 190 15.59 6.80 -3.00
C VAL A 190 15.49 6.68 -4.51
N GLY A 191 14.70 7.56 -5.12
CA GLY A 191 14.65 7.74 -6.57
C GLY A 191 15.72 8.73 -7.01
N ASP A 192 16.60 8.30 -7.91
CA ASP A 192 17.61 9.14 -8.55
C ASP A 192 17.19 9.36 -10.01
N GLN A 193 16.32 10.35 -10.23
CA GLN A 193 15.74 10.69 -11.53
C GLN A 193 15.10 9.49 -12.27
N LYS A 194 14.70 8.48 -11.52
CA LYS A 194 14.07 7.26 -12.03
C LYS A 194 12.83 6.95 -11.20
N PRO A 195 11.82 6.35 -11.80
CA PRO A 195 10.70 5.81 -11.05
C PRO A 195 11.18 4.78 -10.02
N ILE A 196 10.57 4.78 -8.85
CA ILE A 196 10.72 3.72 -7.87
C ILE A 196 9.39 3.01 -7.66
N THR A 197 9.45 1.77 -7.23
CA THR A 197 8.29 0.93 -6.99
C THR A 197 8.37 0.32 -5.61
N PHE A 198 7.22 0.18 -4.98
CA PHE A 198 7.04 -0.59 -3.75
C PHE A 198 6.03 -1.69 -4.03
N ALA A 199 6.45 -2.95 -3.92
CA ALA A 199 5.57 -4.10 -4.03
C ALA A 199 5.48 -4.78 -2.67
N THR A 200 4.31 -4.74 -2.05
CA THR A 200 4.08 -5.22 -0.69
C THR A 200 3.01 -6.30 -0.67
N LEU A 201 3.38 -7.51 -0.29
CA LEU A 201 2.48 -8.65 -0.09
C LEU A 201 2.01 -8.66 1.38
N LEU A 202 0.71 -8.79 1.59
CA LEU A 202 0.06 -8.83 2.90
C LEU A 202 -0.70 -10.16 3.02
N VAL A 203 -0.23 -11.03 3.93
CA VAL A 203 -0.79 -12.38 4.12
C VAL A 203 -1.32 -12.53 5.53
N PRO A 204 -2.65 -12.59 5.71
CA PRO A 204 -3.22 -12.90 7.01
C PRO A 204 -2.99 -14.37 7.36
N PHE A 205 -2.72 -14.63 8.63
CA PHE A 205 -2.58 -15.99 9.12
C PHE A 205 -2.98 -16.10 10.58
N ARG A 206 -3.30 -17.33 11.00
CA ARG A 206 -3.54 -17.68 12.39
C ARG A 206 -2.49 -18.66 12.87
N GLY A 207 -2.20 -18.62 14.15
CA GLY A 207 -1.20 -19.49 14.76
C GLY A 207 0.18 -18.86 14.88
N GLY A 208 1.15 -19.64 15.34
CA GLY A 208 2.43 -19.13 15.85
C GLY A 208 3.38 -18.58 14.80
N GLU A 209 3.70 -19.36 13.78
CA GLU A 209 4.74 -19.00 12.81
C GLU A 209 4.16 -18.41 11.54
N PRO A 210 4.82 -17.37 10.98
CA PRO A 210 4.44 -16.81 9.68
C PRO A 210 4.56 -17.87 8.58
N PRO A 211 3.67 -17.85 7.57
CA PRO A 211 3.80 -18.72 6.41
C PRO A 211 5.09 -18.41 5.63
N ASP A 212 5.72 -19.44 5.09
CA ASP A 212 6.85 -19.26 4.16
C ASP A 212 6.30 -18.91 2.77
N VAL A 213 6.15 -17.62 2.54
CA VAL A 213 5.68 -17.05 1.28
C VAL A 213 6.58 -15.88 0.88
N ARG A 214 6.80 -15.73 -0.41
CA ARG A 214 7.62 -14.66 -1.00
C ARG A 214 6.94 -14.05 -2.20
N LEU A 215 7.22 -12.78 -2.40
CA LEU A 215 6.90 -12.05 -3.62
C LEU A 215 8.18 -12.02 -4.46
N THR A 216 8.25 -12.86 -5.48
CA THR A 216 9.46 -13.06 -6.29
C THR A 216 9.32 -12.34 -7.63
N PRO A 217 10.23 -11.42 -7.98
CA PRO A 217 10.18 -10.76 -9.29
C PRO A 217 10.21 -11.75 -10.45
N LEU A 218 9.38 -11.49 -11.45
CA LEU A 218 9.28 -12.26 -12.69
C LEU A 218 9.70 -11.38 -13.86
N ALA A 219 10.43 -11.95 -14.81
CA ALA A 219 10.91 -11.19 -15.97
C ALA A 219 9.76 -10.70 -16.85
N VAL A 220 9.83 -9.43 -17.21
CA VAL A 220 8.91 -8.76 -18.13
C VAL A 220 9.69 -8.26 -19.33
N SER A 221 9.18 -8.46 -20.53
CA SER A 221 9.76 -7.91 -21.77
C SER A 221 8.68 -7.18 -22.60
N GLY A 222 9.11 -6.32 -23.52
CA GLY A 222 8.22 -5.52 -24.36
C GLY A 222 8.55 -4.04 -24.36
N ASP A 223 7.83 -3.27 -25.17
CA ASP A 223 8.01 -1.82 -25.26
C ASP A 223 7.36 -1.12 -24.07
N GLY A 224 8.11 -0.25 -23.38
CA GLY A 224 7.59 0.52 -22.23
C GLY A 224 7.65 -0.18 -20.88
N THR A 225 8.54 -1.17 -20.72
CA THR A 225 8.71 -1.95 -19.48
C THR A 225 9.21 -1.15 -18.26
N GLY A 226 9.61 0.11 -18.40
CA GLY A 226 10.28 0.87 -17.35
C GLY A 226 9.49 1.12 -16.06
N GLN A 227 8.19 0.81 -16.04
CA GLN A 227 7.32 0.95 -14.86
C GLN A 227 6.46 -0.29 -14.61
N ALA A 228 6.53 -1.27 -15.50
CA ALA A 228 5.78 -2.51 -15.37
C ALA A 228 6.62 -3.55 -14.63
N GLU A 229 6.02 -4.20 -13.67
CA GLU A 229 6.64 -5.30 -12.91
C GLU A 229 5.68 -6.49 -12.85
N ALA A 230 6.25 -7.68 -12.81
CA ALA A 230 5.51 -8.90 -12.55
C ALA A 230 6.16 -9.67 -11.40
N TYR A 231 5.34 -10.44 -10.70
CA TYR A 231 5.77 -11.21 -9.55
C TYR A 231 5.11 -12.58 -9.53
N THR A 232 5.80 -13.55 -8.98
CA THR A 232 5.20 -14.81 -8.56
C THR A 232 4.98 -14.83 -7.05
N VAL A 233 3.86 -15.42 -6.63
CA VAL A 233 3.55 -15.73 -5.24
C VAL A 233 3.32 -17.24 -5.13
N ASN A 234 4.21 -17.91 -4.38
CA ASN A 234 4.04 -19.33 -4.08
C ASN A 234 3.23 -19.46 -2.79
N TRP A 235 2.01 -19.97 -2.91
CA TRP A 235 1.06 -20.03 -1.81
C TRP A 235 0.29 -21.35 -1.79
N LYS A 236 0.34 -22.07 -0.69
CA LYS A 236 -0.40 -23.33 -0.48
C LYS A 236 -0.27 -24.33 -1.65
N GLY A 237 0.94 -24.45 -2.20
CA GLY A 237 1.24 -25.41 -3.27
C GLY A 237 0.86 -24.95 -4.69
N ARG A 238 0.37 -23.73 -4.88
CA ARG A 238 0.17 -23.11 -6.20
C ARG A 238 1.13 -21.94 -6.41
N THR A 239 1.37 -21.59 -7.65
CA THR A 239 2.09 -20.39 -8.05
C THR A 239 1.12 -19.45 -8.75
N ASP A 240 0.91 -18.28 -8.16
CA ASP A 240 0.14 -17.20 -8.75
C ASP A 240 1.10 -16.22 -9.44
N ILE A 241 0.67 -15.61 -10.57
CA ILE A 241 1.42 -14.57 -11.26
C ILE A 241 0.61 -13.28 -11.17
N LEU A 242 1.26 -12.19 -10.79
CA LEU A 242 0.66 -10.86 -10.72
C LEU A 242 1.44 -9.92 -11.62
N VAL A 243 0.73 -9.15 -12.44
CA VAL A 243 1.31 -8.19 -13.39
C VAL A 243 0.75 -6.81 -13.09
N PHE A 244 1.66 -5.87 -12.84
CA PHE A 244 1.37 -4.47 -12.62
C PHE A 244 1.94 -3.66 -13.79
N ASN A 245 1.06 -3.02 -14.54
CA ASN A 245 1.36 -2.34 -15.79
C ASN A 245 0.69 -0.95 -15.82
N PRO A 246 1.11 -0.04 -14.95
CA PRO A 246 0.43 1.26 -14.77
C PRO A 246 0.37 2.09 -16.06
N ALA A 247 1.28 1.88 -16.99
CA ALA A 247 1.30 2.58 -18.27
C ALA A 247 0.41 1.93 -19.35
N GLY A 248 -0.11 0.71 -19.12
CA GLY A 248 -0.86 -0.05 -20.12
C GLY A 248 -0.04 -0.41 -21.37
N ALA A 249 1.28 -0.59 -21.20
CA ALA A 249 2.18 -0.99 -22.28
C ALA A 249 1.91 -2.43 -22.72
N THR A 250 2.26 -2.78 -23.94
CA THR A 250 2.20 -4.20 -24.38
C THR A 250 3.42 -4.94 -23.84
N LEU A 251 3.19 -5.87 -22.94
CA LEU A 251 4.21 -6.65 -22.25
C LEU A 251 4.12 -8.12 -22.63
N THR A 252 5.23 -8.82 -22.48
CA THR A 252 5.26 -10.29 -22.52
C THR A 252 5.69 -10.80 -21.15
N VAL A 253 4.85 -11.63 -20.54
CA VAL A 253 5.07 -12.29 -19.24
C VAL A 253 4.77 -13.77 -19.42
N GLU A 254 5.74 -14.65 -19.14
CA GLU A 254 5.64 -16.10 -19.34
C GLU A 254 5.11 -16.47 -20.75
N GLY A 255 5.58 -15.77 -21.79
CA GLY A 255 5.16 -15.98 -23.18
C GLY A 255 3.77 -15.44 -23.53
N ARG A 256 3.03 -14.86 -22.58
CA ARG A 256 1.73 -14.24 -22.81
C ARG A 256 1.87 -12.73 -23.03
N SER A 257 1.17 -12.20 -24.02
CA SER A 257 1.01 -10.76 -24.19
C SER A 257 -0.04 -10.21 -23.24
N VAL A 258 0.33 -9.18 -22.48
CA VAL A 258 -0.52 -8.47 -21.52
C VAL A 258 -0.45 -6.97 -21.81
N SER A 259 -1.59 -6.32 -22.03
CA SER A 259 -1.70 -4.86 -22.20
C SER A 259 -2.65 -4.22 -21.20
N ALA A 260 -3.32 -5.01 -20.39
CA ALA A 260 -4.14 -4.54 -19.30
C ALA A 260 -3.29 -3.79 -18.24
N PRO A 261 -3.84 -2.77 -17.56
CA PRO A 261 -3.18 -2.08 -16.45
C PRO A 261 -2.76 -3.01 -15.30
N MET A 262 -3.52 -4.07 -15.11
CA MET A 262 -3.23 -5.15 -14.15
C MET A 262 -3.73 -6.47 -14.71
N ALA A 263 -3.01 -7.55 -14.39
CA ALA A 263 -3.44 -8.90 -14.67
C ALA A 263 -2.98 -9.86 -13.57
N ALA A 264 -3.67 -10.98 -13.42
CA ALA A 264 -3.29 -12.05 -12.52
C ALA A 264 -3.55 -13.41 -13.17
N ALA A 265 -2.63 -14.37 -12.99
CA ALA A 265 -2.89 -15.78 -13.26
C ALA A 265 -3.00 -16.49 -11.91
N ILE A 266 -4.20 -16.94 -11.58
CA ILE A 266 -4.51 -17.64 -10.33
C ILE A 266 -4.80 -19.10 -10.67
N ALA A 267 -3.98 -20.01 -10.13
CA ALA A 267 -4.03 -21.42 -10.48
C ALA A 267 -3.99 -21.70 -12.01
N GLY A 268 -3.35 -20.81 -12.78
CA GLY A 268 -3.25 -20.89 -14.24
C GLY A 268 -4.31 -20.11 -15.03
N ASP A 269 -5.39 -19.68 -14.40
CA ASP A 269 -6.45 -18.90 -15.03
C ASP A 269 -6.11 -17.41 -15.03
N TRP A 270 -6.06 -16.79 -16.20
CA TRP A 270 -5.76 -15.37 -16.35
C TRP A 270 -6.98 -14.48 -16.25
N ILE A 271 -6.87 -13.45 -15.43
CA ILE A 271 -7.87 -12.41 -15.23
C ILE A 271 -7.17 -11.07 -15.47
N GLU A 272 -7.78 -10.19 -16.25
CA GLU A 272 -7.22 -8.88 -16.60
C GLU A 272 -8.18 -7.76 -16.19
N LEU A 273 -7.65 -6.70 -15.55
CA LEU A 273 -8.39 -5.47 -15.31
C LEU A 273 -8.52 -4.73 -16.65
N PRO A 274 -9.73 -4.52 -17.17
CA PRO A 274 -9.90 -3.78 -18.41
C PRO A 274 -9.39 -2.35 -18.25
N ALA A 275 -8.80 -1.82 -19.31
CA ALA A 275 -8.51 -0.38 -19.36
C ALA A 275 -9.82 0.41 -19.23
N ALA A 276 -9.71 1.62 -18.63
CA ALA A 276 -10.86 2.54 -18.59
C ALA A 276 -11.37 2.74 -20.02
N GLY A 277 -12.64 2.51 -20.24
CA GLY A 277 -13.28 2.80 -21.54
C GLY A 277 -13.03 4.26 -21.88
N ARG A 278 -12.44 4.50 -23.05
CA ARG A 278 -12.25 5.85 -23.60
C ARG A 278 -13.57 6.43 -24.04
#